data_402b00851cdbe39fb37106b94bca1bae
#
_entry.id   402b00851cdbe39fb37106b94bca1bae
#
_cell.length_a   1.000
_cell.length_b   1.000
_cell.length_c   1.000
_cell.angle_alpha   90.00
_cell.angle_beta   90.00
_cell.angle_gamma   90.00
#
_symmetry.space_group_name_H-M   'P 1'
#
loop_
_entity.id
_entity.type
_entity.pdbx_description
1 polymer ?
#
loop_
_entity_poly.entity_id
_entity_poly.type
_entity_poly.pdbx_seq_one_letter_code
_entity_poly.pdbx_strand_id
1 'polypeptide(L)'
;MKYINKFKNVLTTFMISPNNIERKNIMELELLRISSQEDSTNGILFNATDGRKFLCYTLEDQHRETKVWGDTRIPAGTYRITLRTVGGHHSRYTSKYGKMHKGMLWLRDVPGFEYILIHVGNDDEDTAGCLLLGDSQKYNGKSNKNGFIGSSTTAYKRVYPEIAKVLDEGGSVNITIKDFDI
;
A
#
# COMPACT_ATOMS: atom_id res chain seq x y z
N MET A 1 74.26 16.43 3.11
CA MET A 1 73.41 15.24 2.86
C MET A 1 71.97 15.65 3.09
N LYS A 2 71.17 15.70 2.05
CA LYS A 2 69.79 16.11 2.09
C LYS A 2 68.93 14.84 2.04
N TYR A 3 68.09 14.56 3.07
CA TYR A 3 67.04 13.52 3.01
C TYR A 3 65.73 14.14 2.57
N ILE A 4 65.26 13.70 1.42
CA ILE A 4 63.95 14.07 0.88
C ILE A 4 62.97 12.96 1.31
N ASN A 5 62.02 13.30 2.21
CA ASN A 5 60.88 12.42 2.56
C ASN A 5 59.80 12.55 1.48
N LYS A 6 59.57 11.47 0.77
CA LYS A 6 58.41 11.28 -0.13
C LYS A 6 57.19 10.84 0.69
N PHE A 7 56.25 11.76 0.92
CA PHE A 7 54.91 11.39 1.36
C PHE A 7 54.14 10.78 0.19
N LYS A 8 53.84 9.48 0.27
CA LYS A 8 52.85 8.83 -0.60
C LYS A 8 51.45 9.10 -0.05
N ASN A 9 50.69 9.96 -0.73
CA ASN A 9 49.25 10.09 -0.52
C ASN A 9 48.55 8.81 -1.02
N VAL A 10 48.06 7.99 -0.10
CA VAL A 10 47.15 6.90 -0.41
C VAL A 10 45.74 7.48 -0.44
N LEU A 11 45.28 7.81 -1.63
CA LEU A 11 43.83 8.09 -1.88
C LEU A 11 43.09 6.78 -1.77
N THR A 12 42.49 6.54 -0.60
CA THR A 12 41.52 5.44 -0.43
C THR A 12 40.24 5.85 -1.11
N THR A 13 40.05 5.45 -2.35
CA THR A 13 38.76 5.58 -3.06
C THR A 13 37.80 4.59 -2.43
N PHE A 14 36.89 5.10 -1.62
CA PHE A 14 35.72 4.31 -1.18
C PHE A 14 34.88 4.03 -2.42
N MET A 15 34.98 2.83 -2.95
CA MET A 15 34.03 2.32 -3.93
C MET A 15 32.69 2.08 -3.22
N ILE A 16 31.77 3.03 -3.32
CA ILE A 16 30.36 2.82 -2.95
C ILE A 16 29.79 1.86 -3.99
N SER A 17 29.46 0.65 -3.54
CA SER A 17 28.83 -0.36 -4.41
C SER A 17 27.49 0.18 -4.95
N PRO A 18 27.30 0.18 -6.28
CA PRO A 18 26.05 0.72 -6.89
C PRO A 18 24.76 -0.01 -6.42
N ASN A 19 24.89 -1.22 -5.90
CA ASN A 19 23.74 -2.05 -5.49
C ASN A 19 23.07 -1.59 -4.19
N ASN A 20 23.67 -0.68 -3.41
CA ASN A 20 23.08 -0.22 -2.13
C ASN A 20 22.24 1.06 -2.27
N ILE A 21 22.33 1.77 -3.39
CA ILE A 21 21.57 3.02 -3.59
C ILE A 21 20.19 2.73 -4.15
N GLU A 22 20.04 1.73 -5.04
CA GLU A 22 18.76 1.40 -5.66
C GLU A 22 17.76 0.72 -4.71
N ARG A 23 18.23 -0.10 -3.77
CA ARG A 23 17.35 -0.82 -2.81
C ARG A 23 16.64 0.08 -1.80
N LYS A 24 17.13 1.29 -1.57
CA LYS A 24 16.61 2.20 -0.53
C LYS A 24 15.30 2.90 -0.94
N ASN A 25 14.93 2.87 -2.24
CA ASN A 25 13.79 3.57 -2.79
C ASN A 25 12.69 2.63 -3.35
N ILE A 26 12.71 1.34 -2.98
CA ILE A 26 11.68 0.39 -3.39
C ILE A 26 10.95 -0.10 -2.15
N MET A 27 9.63 -0.05 -2.16
CA MET A 27 8.78 -0.66 -1.14
C MET A 27 7.88 -1.71 -1.79
N GLU A 28 7.93 -2.92 -1.24
CA GLU A 28 7.06 -4.02 -1.64
C GLU A 28 6.00 -4.23 -0.55
N LEU A 29 4.74 -4.12 -0.95
CA LEU A 29 3.60 -4.42 -0.09
C LEU A 29 3.02 -5.77 -0.48
N GLU A 30 2.50 -6.49 0.50
CA GLU A 30 1.73 -7.71 0.28
C GLU A 30 0.39 -7.61 0.99
N LEU A 31 -0.69 -7.79 0.25
CA LEU A 31 -2.03 -7.96 0.77
C LEU A 31 -2.41 -9.43 0.65
N LEU A 32 -2.61 -10.07 1.79
CA LEU A 32 -3.12 -11.44 1.87
C LEU A 32 -4.59 -11.39 2.25
N ARG A 33 -5.48 -11.79 1.34
CA ARG A 33 -6.90 -11.95 1.61
C ARG A 33 -7.11 -13.21 2.43
N ILE A 34 -7.77 -13.09 3.57
CA ILE A 34 -7.90 -14.18 4.56
C ILE A 34 -9.33 -14.66 4.75
N SER A 35 -10.32 -13.89 4.30
CA SER A 35 -11.71 -14.31 4.27
C SER A 35 -12.46 -13.65 3.12
N SER A 36 -13.46 -14.35 2.58
CA SER A 36 -14.36 -13.83 1.57
C SER A 36 -15.78 -14.09 2.08
N GLN A 37 -16.54 -13.02 2.26
CA GLN A 37 -17.91 -13.03 2.76
C GLN A 37 -18.87 -12.73 1.62
N GLU A 38 -20.15 -12.70 1.91
CA GLU A 38 -21.19 -12.45 0.90
C GLU A 38 -21.08 -11.05 0.29
N ASP A 39 -20.60 -10.07 1.07
CA ASP A 39 -20.55 -8.64 0.73
C ASP A 39 -19.14 -8.04 0.72
N SER A 40 -18.16 -8.74 1.28
CA SER A 40 -16.82 -8.18 1.49
C SER A 40 -15.71 -9.22 1.50
N THR A 41 -14.48 -8.75 1.41
CA THR A 41 -13.27 -9.55 1.52
C THR A 41 -12.34 -8.89 2.52
N ASN A 42 -12.02 -9.61 3.60
CA ASN A 42 -11.04 -9.14 4.58
C ASN A 42 -9.64 -9.65 4.27
N GLY A 43 -8.65 -8.80 4.54
CA GLY A 43 -7.25 -9.11 4.31
C GLY A 43 -6.32 -8.54 5.37
N ILE A 44 -5.04 -8.82 5.20
CA ILE A 44 -3.93 -8.31 6.00
C ILE A 44 -2.92 -7.69 5.06
N LEU A 45 -2.54 -6.45 5.36
CA LEU A 45 -1.49 -5.74 4.62
C LEU A 45 -0.16 -5.83 5.37
N PHE A 46 0.88 -6.18 4.64
CA PHE A 46 2.25 -6.25 5.12
C PHE A 46 3.17 -5.32 4.31
N ASN A 47 4.20 -4.79 4.96
CA ASN A 47 5.41 -4.36 4.27
C ASN A 47 6.30 -5.60 4.11
N ALA A 48 6.58 -5.98 2.87
CA ALA A 48 7.33 -7.17 2.49
C ALA A 48 8.72 -6.84 1.93
N THR A 49 9.19 -5.60 2.06
CA THR A 49 10.47 -5.13 1.49
C THR A 49 11.66 -5.87 2.08
N ASP A 50 11.74 -5.97 3.42
CA ASP A 50 12.82 -6.62 4.14
C ASP A 50 12.25 -7.62 5.16
N GLY A 51 11.54 -8.62 4.67
CA GLY A 51 10.75 -9.53 5.48
C GLY A 51 9.29 -9.08 5.55
N ARG A 52 8.47 -9.78 6.33
CA ARG A 52 7.03 -9.52 6.41
C ARG A 52 6.67 -8.79 7.70
N LYS A 53 6.48 -7.45 7.62
CA LYS A 53 6.04 -6.62 8.75
C LYS A 53 4.55 -6.31 8.60
N PHE A 54 3.74 -6.69 9.58
CA PHE A 54 2.33 -6.32 9.65
C PHE A 54 2.14 -4.80 9.64
N LEU A 55 1.24 -4.31 8.78
CA LEU A 55 0.86 -2.91 8.72
C LEU A 55 -0.54 -2.69 9.29
N CYS A 56 -1.55 -3.34 8.72
CA CYS A 56 -2.95 -3.18 9.14
C CYS A 56 -3.81 -4.31 8.54
N TYR A 57 -5.09 -4.33 8.91
CA TYR A 57 -6.11 -5.10 8.21
C TYR A 57 -6.66 -4.31 7.01
N THR A 58 -7.25 -5.03 6.05
CA THR A 58 -7.91 -4.44 4.89
C THR A 58 -9.33 -4.98 4.71
N LEU A 59 -10.15 -4.20 4.01
CA LEU A 59 -11.43 -4.65 3.51
C LEU A 59 -11.58 -4.16 2.06
N GLU A 60 -12.13 -5.04 1.24
CA GLU A 60 -12.53 -4.82 -0.15
C GLU A 60 -13.96 -5.31 -0.33
N ASP A 61 -14.59 -5.00 -1.46
CA ASP A 61 -15.83 -5.63 -1.89
C ASP A 61 -15.70 -7.15 -1.95
N GLN A 62 -16.81 -7.83 -2.19
CA GLN A 62 -16.88 -9.28 -2.32
C GLN A 62 -16.18 -9.80 -3.59
N HIS A 63 -15.86 -11.08 -3.59
CA HIS A 63 -15.47 -11.80 -4.80
C HIS A 63 -16.68 -12.06 -5.70
N ARG A 64 -16.51 -11.80 -6.98
CA ARG A 64 -17.48 -12.19 -8.02
C ARG A 64 -16.76 -12.71 -9.24
N GLU A 65 -17.26 -13.81 -9.81
CA GLU A 65 -16.77 -14.34 -11.09
C GLU A 65 -17.02 -13.38 -12.25
N THR A 66 -18.16 -12.69 -12.23
CA THR A 66 -18.50 -11.65 -13.19
C THR A 66 -18.58 -10.33 -12.47
N LYS A 67 -17.80 -9.36 -12.95
CA LYS A 67 -17.74 -8.03 -12.34
C LYS A 67 -19.11 -7.35 -12.33
N VAL A 68 -19.53 -6.92 -11.15
CA VAL A 68 -20.62 -5.97 -10.92
C VAL A 68 -19.98 -4.63 -10.58
N TRP A 69 -20.38 -3.58 -11.25
CA TRP A 69 -19.79 -2.25 -11.03
C TRP A 69 -20.11 -1.75 -9.61
N GLY A 70 -19.08 -1.29 -8.90
CA GLY A 70 -19.20 -0.77 -7.55
C GLY A 70 -19.41 -1.84 -6.45
N ASP A 71 -19.32 -3.15 -6.79
CA ASP A 71 -19.63 -4.23 -5.87
C ASP A 71 -18.79 -5.49 -6.19
N THR A 72 -17.52 -5.27 -6.52
CA THR A 72 -16.60 -6.37 -6.81
C THR A 72 -15.17 -5.97 -6.45
N ARG A 73 -14.48 -6.81 -5.66
CA ARG A 73 -13.07 -6.65 -5.37
C ARG A 73 -12.22 -6.74 -6.64
N ILE A 74 -11.06 -6.12 -6.62
CA ILE A 74 -10.11 -6.19 -7.74
C ILE A 74 -9.49 -7.59 -7.87
N PRO A 75 -9.00 -7.99 -9.06
CA PRO A 75 -8.29 -9.25 -9.24
C PRO A 75 -7.05 -9.36 -8.34
N ALA A 76 -6.67 -10.58 -7.94
CA ALA A 76 -5.35 -10.84 -7.39
C ALA A 76 -4.28 -10.53 -8.44
N GLY A 77 -3.11 -10.06 -8.02
CA GLY A 77 -2.04 -9.66 -8.93
C GLY A 77 -1.07 -8.66 -8.29
N THR A 78 -0.11 -8.21 -9.07
CA THR A 78 0.86 -7.19 -8.62
C THR A 78 0.58 -5.87 -9.34
N TYR A 79 0.43 -4.80 -8.56
CA TYR A 79 0.07 -3.48 -9.04
C TYR A 79 1.06 -2.44 -8.55
N ARG A 80 1.43 -1.53 -9.45
CA ARG A 80 2.22 -0.36 -9.06
C ARG A 80 1.32 0.66 -8.35
N ILE A 81 1.83 1.27 -7.28
CA ILE A 81 1.17 2.38 -6.59
C ILE A 81 1.81 3.70 -7.00
N THR A 82 0.99 4.72 -7.24
CA THR A 82 1.42 6.10 -7.49
C THR A 82 0.60 7.08 -6.65
N LEU A 83 1.06 8.33 -6.55
CA LEU A 83 0.28 9.41 -5.93
C LEU A 83 -0.64 10.07 -6.98
N ARG A 84 -1.95 10.08 -6.71
CA ARG A 84 -2.95 10.82 -7.50
C ARG A 84 -3.28 12.13 -6.81
N THR A 85 -2.96 13.25 -7.45
CA THR A 85 -3.10 14.60 -6.90
C THR A 85 -4.29 15.38 -7.48
N VAL A 86 -5.28 14.69 -8.01
CA VAL A 86 -6.49 15.27 -8.59
C VAL A 86 -7.73 14.48 -8.20
N GLY A 87 -8.91 15.12 -8.28
CA GLY A 87 -10.22 14.52 -8.03
C GLY A 87 -10.74 14.72 -6.60
N GLY A 88 -12.00 14.36 -6.38
CA GLY A 88 -12.73 14.66 -5.14
C GLY A 88 -12.13 14.01 -3.89
N HIS A 89 -11.64 12.77 -3.98
CA HIS A 89 -10.94 12.12 -2.87
C HIS A 89 -9.68 12.89 -2.47
N HIS A 90 -8.85 13.28 -3.44
CA HIS A 90 -7.65 14.07 -3.15
C HIS A 90 -8.00 15.39 -2.46
N SER A 91 -8.98 16.13 -2.95
CA SER A 91 -9.40 17.42 -2.36
C SER A 91 -9.88 17.25 -0.92
N ARG A 92 -10.74 16.25 -0.65
CA ARG A 92 -11.21 15.94 0.71
C ARG A 92 -10.07 15.57 1.66
N TYR A 93 -9.12 14.75 1.19
CA TYR A 93 -7.98 14.30 2.00
C TYR A 93 -6.97 15.41 2.23
N THR A 94 -6.76 16.30 1.27
CA THR A 94 -5.95 17.52 1.45
C THR A 94 -6.54 18.39 2.57
N SER A 95 -7.86 18.62 2.56
CA SER A 95 -8.53 19.40 3.61
C SER A 95 -8.47 18.70 4.98
N LYS A 96 -8.64 17.37 5.03
CA LYS A 96 -8.70 16.59 6.27
C LYS A 96 -7.34 16.37 6.91
N TYR A 97 -6.29 16.14 6.12
CA TYR A 97 -4.97 15.68 6.60
C TYR A 97 -3.84 16.70 6.36
N GLY A 98 -4.11 17.78 5.64
CA GLY A 98 -3.15 18.87 5.41
C GLY A 98 -1.82 18.39 4.86
N LYS A 99 -0.72 18.81 5.49
CA LYS A 99 0.66 18.50 5.03
C LYS A 99 1.01 17.02 5.00
N MET A 100 0.29 16.17 5.75
CA MET A 100 0.49 14.73 5.72
C MET A 100 0.10 14.15 4.35
N HIS A 101 -0.93 14.71 3.68
CA HIS A 101 -1.45 14.19 2.43
C HIS A 101 -0.64 14.70 1.23
N LYS A 102 -0.01 13.80 0.49
CA LYS A 102 0.79 14.05 -0.71
C LYS A 102 0.04 13.74 -2.01
N GLY A 103 -1.02 12.97 -1.91
CA GLY A 103 -1.86 12.45 -2.99
C GLY A 103 -2.55 11.17 -2.54
N MET A 104 -3.60 10.74 -3.23
CA MET A 104 -4.20 9.44 -2.97
C MET A 104 -3.27 8.33 -3.45
N LEU A 105 -3.11 7.27 -2.66
CA LEU A 105 -2.43 6.05 -3.10
C LEU A 105 -3.32 5.38 -4.16
N TRP A 106 -2.82 5.30 -5.39
CA TRP A 106 -3.55 4.84 -6.55
C TRP A 106 -2.88 3.62 -7.17
N LEU A 107 -3.59 2.48 -7.16
CA LEU A 107 -3.17 1.26 -7.85
C LEU A 107 -3.36 1.45 -9.35
N ARG A 108 -2.28 1.20 -10.11
CA ARG A 108 -2.25 1.42 -11.55
C ARG A 108 -2.56 0.14 -12.31
N ASP A 109 -3.21 0.33 -13.46
CA ASP A 109 -3.39 -0.68 -14.49
C ASP A 109 -4.09 -1.95 -13.98
N VAL A 110 -5.05 -1.79 -13.07
CA VAL A 110 -5.87 -2.88 -12.54
C VAL A 110 -6.85 -3.34 -13.64
N PRO A 111 -6.79 -4.61 -14.10
CA PRO A 111 -7.65 -5.09 -15.18
C PRO A 111 -9.13 -4.91 -14.90
N GLY A 112 -9.82 -4.20 -15.80
CA GLY A 112 -11.26 -3.94 -15.71
C GLY A 112 -11.67 -2.90 -14.66
N PHE A 113 -10.73 -2.20 -14.00
CA PHE A 113 -11.02 -1.22 -12.96
C PHE A 113 -10.28 0.11 -13.23
N GLU A 114 -10.92 1.21 -12.85
CA GLU A 114 -10.34 2.53 -12.92
C GLU A 114 -10.32 3.16 -11.52
N TYR A 115 -9.27 3.96 -11.26
CA TYR A 115 -9.15 4.78 -10.05
C TYR A 115 -9.22 4.00 -8.72
N ILE A 116 -8.64 2.82 -8.66
CA ILE A 116 -8.54 2.03 -7.42
C ILE A 116 -7.60 2.73 -6.45
N LEU A 117 -8.14 3.17 -5.34
CA LEU A 117 -7.44 3.94 -4.30
C LEU A 117 -7.33 3.13 -3.01
N ILE A 118 -6.38 3.53 -2.17
CA ILE A 118 -6.32 3.10 -0.77
C ILE A 118 -6.83 4.25 0.07
N HIS A 119 -7.89 4.03 0.85
CA HIS A 119 -8.52 5.10 1.62
C HIS A 119 -9.15 4.62 2.93
N VAL A 120 -9.78 5.53 3.68
CA VAL A 120 -10.52 5.20 4.90
C VAL A 120 -11.94 4.73 4.58
N GLY A 121 -12.43 3.82 5.38
CA GLY A 121 -13.78 3.25 5.31
C GLY A 121 -13.88 2.10 6.31
N ASN A 122 -15.06 1.58 6.54
CA ASN A 122 -15.30 0.56 7.55
C ASN A 122 -15.92 -0.74 7.01
N ASP A 123 -16.70 -0.65 5.95
CA ASP A 123 -17.44 -1.77 5.34
C ASP A 123 -17.51 -1.62 3.82
N ASP A 124 -18.26 -2.53 3.18
CA ASP A 124 -18.46 -2.57 1.73
C ASP A 124 -19.17 -1.33 1.19
N GLU A 125 -20.03 -0.66 1.96
CA GLU A 125 -20.70 0.57 1.53
C GLU A 125 -19.74 1.76 1.37
N ASP A 126 -18.55 1.67 1.98
CA ASP A 126 -17.49 2.68 1.87
C ASP A 126 -16.59 2.49 0.65
N THR A 127 -16.74 1.42 -0.14
CA THR A 127 -15.89 1.12 -1.29
C THR A 127 -16.68 0.82 -2.57
N ALA A 128 -16.01 0.86 -3.70
CA ALA A 128 -16.50 0.47 -5.02
C ALA A 128 -15.34 -0.13 -5.82
N GLY A 129 -14.61 -1.08 -5.20
CA GLY A 129 -13.39 -1.71 -5.69
C GLY A 129 -12.11 -1.18 -5.02
N CYS A 130 -12.18 -0.14 -4.21
CA CYS A 130 -11.01 0.41 -3.50
C CYS A 130 -10.61 -0.44 -2.28
N LEU A 131 -9.37 -0.25 -1.79
CA LEU A 131 -8.87 -0.91 -0.60
C LEU A 131 -9.08 -0.01 0.63
N LEU A 132 -9.75 -0.53 1.65
CA LEU A 132 -9.92 0.12 2.94
C LEU A 132 -8.89 -0.39 3.95
N LEU A 133 -8.41 0.49 4.84
CA LEU A 133 -7.45 0.15 5.90
C LEU A 133 -8.09 0.23 7.28
N GLY A 134 -7.76 -0.69 8.19
CA GLY A 134 -8.26 -0.69 9.57
C GLY A 134 -7.30 -1.35 10.56
N ASP A 135 -7.42 -0.99 11.84
CA ASP A 135 -6.61 -1.58 12.92
C ASP A 135 -7.31 -2.76 13.63
N SER A 136 -8.54 -3.05 13.27
CA SER A 136 -9.28 -4.21 13.75
C SER A 136 -10.21 -4.78 12.69
N GLN A 137 -10.57 -6.05 12.84
CA GLN A 137 -11.55 -6.75 11.99
C GLN A 137 -12.67 -7.31 12.85
N LYS A 138 -13.88 -7.37 12.28
CA LYS A 138 -15.04 -8.04 12.87
C LYS A 138 -15.77 -8.85 11.82
N TYR A 139 -16.46 -9.87 12.28
CA TYR A 139 -17.37 -10.71 11.48
C TYR A 139 -16.70 -11.56 10.38
N ASN A 140 -15.40 -11.74 10.44
CA ASN A 140 -14.68 -12.63 9.53
C ASN A 140 -15.28 -14.04 9.53
N GLY A 141 -15.59 -14.56 8.35
CA GLY A 141 -16.14 -15.89 8.18
C GLY A 141 -17.56 -16.11 8.68
N LYS A 142 -18.34 -15.06 8.96
CA LYS A 142 -19.74 -15.13 9.32
C LYS A 142 -20.61 -14.75 8.13
N SER A 143 -21.16 -15.74 7.44
CA SER A 143 -21.96 -15.57 6.22
C SER A 143 -23.20 -14.68 6.35
N ASN A 144 -23.66 -14.41 7.57
CA ASN A 144 -24.84 -13.58 7.84
C ASN A 144 -24.51 -12.20 8.42
N LYS A 145 -23.28 -11.77 8.31
CA LYS A 145 -22.80 -10.47 8.79
C LYS A 145 -21.85 -9.87 7.77
N ASN A 146 -22.03 -8.59 7.51
CA ASN A 146 -21.12 -7.82 6.69
C ASN A 146 -19.74 -7.77 7.33
N GLY A 147 -18.69 -7.87 6.51
CA GLY A 147 -17.35 -7.64 6.96
C GLY A 147 -17.18 -6.22 7.49
N PHE A 148 -16.31 -6.06 8.47
CA PHE A 148 -16.08 -4.76 9.09
C PHE A 148 -14.63 -4.61 9.53
N ILE A 149 -14.07 -3.43 9.27
CA ILE A 149 -12.79 -3.00 9.84
C ILE A 149 -12.98 -1.75 10.69
N GLY A 150 -12.33 -1.73 11.85
CA GLY A 150 -12.41 -0.61 12.79
C GLY A 150 -11.16 0.25 12.81
N SER A 151 -11.31 1.45 13.38
CA SER A 151 -10.20 2.42 13.53
C SER A 151 -9.50 2.79 12.21
N SER A 152 -10.26 2.85 11.13
CA SER A 152 -9.74 3.06 9.77
C SER A 152 -8.92 4.34 9.63
N THR A 153 -9.39 5.46 10.20
CA THR A 153 -8.63 6.72 10.18
C THR A 153 -7.28 6.59 10.92
N THR A 154 -7.22 5.83 12.01
CA THR A 154 -5.99 5.60 12.78
C THR A 154 -5.00 4.76 11.98
N ALA A 155 -5.47 3.66 11.40
CA ALA A 155 -4.68 2.82 10.51
C ALA A 155 -4.12 3.64 9.32
N TYR A 156 -4.97 4.42 8.67
CA TYR A 156 -4.57 5.27 7.54
C TYR A 156 -3.47 6.27 7.93
N LYS A 157 -3.64 6.98 9.05
CA LYS A 157 -2.64 7.95 9.53
C LYS A 157 -1.29 7.33 9.86
N ARG A 158 -1.26 6.05 10.19
CA ARG A 158 -0.03 5.31 10.51
C ARG A 158 0.62 4.71 9.27
N VAL A 159 -0.16 4.13 8.37
CA VAL A 159 0.34 3.38 7.19
C VAL A 159 0.64 4.31 6.01
N TYR A 160 -0.26 5.25 5.72
CA TYR A 160 -0.14 6.14 4.58
C TYR A 160 1.19 6.91 4.51
N PRO A 161 1.71 7.53 5.60
CA PRO A 161 2.95 8.30 5.52
C PRO A 161 4.18 7.47 5.15
N GLU A 162 4.24 6.20 5.58
CA GLU A 162 5.35 5.30 5.23
C GLU A 162 5.41 5.07 3.70
N ILE A 163 4.25 4.83 3.09
CA ILE A 163 4.12 4.58 1.64
C ILE A 163 4.31 5.86 0.84
N ALA A 164 3.62 6.93 1.26
CA ALA A 164 3.67 8.22 0.56
C ALA A 164 5.07 8.83 0.55
N LYS A 165 5.85 8.64 1.60
CA LYS A 165 7.24 9.11 1.69
C LYS A 165 8.10 8.50 0.58
N VAL A 166 8.03 7.18 0.37
CA VAL A 166 8.81 6.51 -0.69
C VAL A 166 8.45 7.09 -2.07
N LEU A 167 7.16 7.32 -2.34
CA LEU A 167 6.69 7.88 -3.60
C LEU A 167 7.06 9.36 -3.76
N ASP A 168 6.95 10.16 -2.71
CA ASP A 168 7.28 11.60 -2.71
C ASP A 168 8.79 11.84 -2.90
N GLU A 169 9.63 10.91 -2.46
CA GLU A 169 11.07 10.88 -2.65
C GLU A 169 11.51 10.29 -4.01
N GLY A 170 10.57 9.98 -4.90
CA GLY A 170 10.83 9.44 -6.24
C GLY A 170 11.11 7.94 -6.29
N GLY A 171 10.85 7.22 -5.20
CA GLY A 171 10.94 5.76 -5.14
C GLY A 171 9.77 5.05 -5.83
N SER A 172 9.78 3.73 -5.79
CA SER A 172 8.73 2.88 -6.33
C SER A 172 8.05 2.06 -5.24
N VAL A 173 6.72 1.91 -5.38
CA VAL A 173 5.93 1.06 -4.48
C VAL A 173 5.08 0.13 -5.32
N ASN A 174 5.16 -1.16 -5.02
CA ASN A 174 4.29 -2.18 -5.58
C ASN A 174 3.46 -2.82 -4.46
N ILE A 175 2.30 -3.35 -4.82
CA ILE A 175 1.47 -4.17 -3.96
C ILE A 175 1.16 -5.48 -4.67
N THR A 176 1.48 -6.61 -4.03
CA THR A 176 1.06 -7.94 -4.50
C THR A 176 -0.12 -8.40 -3.67
N ILE A 177 -1.24 -8.61 -4.34
CA ILE A 177 -2.49 -9.07 -3.73
C ILE A 177 -2.64 -10.57 -3.99
N LYS A 178 -2.84 -11.33 -2.93
CA LYS A 178 -2.96 -12.80 -2.96
C LYS A 178 -4.23 -13.23 -2.27
N ASP A 179 -4.93 -14.18 -2.89
CA ASP A 179 -5.98 -14.94 -2.22
C ASP A 179 -5.32 -16.02 -1.34
N PHE A 180 -5.86 -16.21 -0.14
CA PHE A 180 -5.50 -17.35 0.67
C PHE A 180 -6.26 -18.56 0.13
N ASP A 181 -5.55 -19.42 -0.60
CA ASP A 181 -6.11 -20.68 -1.07
C ASP A 181 -6.29 -21.61 0.15
N ILE A 182 -7.54 -21.79 0.55
CA ILE A 182 -7.93 -22.76 1.57
C ILE A 182 -8.42 -24.01 0.87
#